data_2497ea44ab98196127f0cbc9c1747976
#
_entry.id   2497ea44ab98196127f0cbc9c1747976
#
_cell.length_a   1.000
_cell.length_b   1.000
_cell.length_c   1.000
_cell.angle_alpha   90.00
_cell.angle_beta   90.00
_cell.angle_gamma   90.00
#
_symmetry.space_group_name_H-M   'P 1'
#
loop_
_entity.id
_entity.type
_entity.pdbx_description
1 polymer ?
#
loop_
_entity_poly.entity_id
_entity_poly.type
_entity_poly.pdbx_seq_one_letter_code
_entity_poly.pdbx_strand_id
1 'polypeptide(L)'
;FLKNSFFMVFFQKKKKKLEEDLQNLSLLNSSIVFFISPNKIQKIIPSLKFFFKDRKIVICREMTKYYEEFIRSEINDLDKLDLKLKGELTIVISEKVLDNKISQSLNESDKRIISQMINKVSIKEIISLINRNNKIPKKEIYDYCLKLKNEV
;
A
#
# COMPACT_ATOMS: atom_id res chain seq x y z
N PHE A 1 3.17 3.95 13.78
CA PHE A 1 4.21 2.98 14.15
C PHE A 1 4.52 2.14 12.93
N LEU A 2 5.76 2.21 12.44
CA LEU A 2 6.28 1.40 11.33
C LEU A 2 6.34 -0.06 11.80
N LYS A 3 5.36 -0.87 11.43
CA LYS A 3 5.31 -2.29 11.84
C LYS A 3 6.44 -3.12 11.26
N ASN A 4 6.89 -2.78 10.04
CA ASN A 4 8.05 -3.41 9.39
C ASN A 4 8.78 -2.34 8.59
N SER A 5 10.02 -2.06 8.93
CA SER A 5 10.88 -1.10 8.18
C SER A 5 12.07 -1.84 7.61
N PHE A 6 12.37 -1.60 6.34
CA PHE A 6 13.56 -2.10 5.68
C PHE A 6 14.52 -0.95 5.41
N PHE A 7 15.77 -1.11 5.83
CA PHE A 7 16.82 -0.11 5.64
C PHE A 7 17.76 -0.55 4.53
N MET A 8 17.85 0.25 3.47
CA MET A 8 18.86 0.07 2.43
C MET A 8 19.76 1.30 2.34
N VAL A 9 21.04 1.12 2.65
CA VAL A 9 21.96 2.25 2.86
C VAL A 9 22.47 2.88 1.56
N PHE A 10 22.61 2.16 0.44
CA PHE A 10 23.10 2.71 -0.83
C PHE A 10 22.64 1.95 -2.05
N PHE A 11 22.08 2.65 -3.04
CA PHE A 11 21.93 2.11 -4.38
C PHE A 11 23.26 1.98 -5.10
N GLN A 12 23.52 0.85 -5.71
CA GLN A 12 24.73 0.62 -6.48
C GLN A 12 24.73 1.48 -7.77
N LYS A 13 25.95 1.80 -8.26
CA LYS A 13 26.14 2.71 -9.39
C LYS A 13 25.60 2.18 -10.73
N LYS A 14 25.40 0.85 -10.89
CA LYS A 14 24.94 0.24 -12.15
C LYS A 14 23.42 0.26 -12.23
N LYS A 15 22.87 0.86 -13.30
CA LYS A 15 21.43 1.03 -13.54
C LYS A 15 20.65 -0.29 -13.44
N LYS A 16 21.13 -1.36 -14.07
CA LYS A 16 20.47 -2.68 -14.06
C LYS A 16 20.29 -3.25 -12.64
N LYS A 17 21.31 -3.14 -11.82
CA LYS A 17 21.24 -3.62 -10.44
C LYS A 17 20.32 -2.77 -9.56
N LEU A 18 20.26 -1.46 -9.82
CA LEU A 18 19.30 -0.58 -9.17
C LEU A 18 17.86 -0.99 -9.48
N GLU A 19 17.55 -1.30 -10.73
CA GLU A 19 16.20 -1.74 -11.12
C GLU A 19 15.83 -3.08 -10.49
N GLU A 20 16.76 -4.03 -10.44
CA GLU A 20 16.55 -5.31 -9.73
C GLU A 20 16.30 -5.10 -8.22
N ASP A 21 17.07 -4.23 -7.58
CA ASP A 21 16.90 -3.89 -6.16
C ASP A 21 15.53 -3.23 -5.92
N LEU A 22 15.13 -2.26 -6.75
CA LEU A 22 13.83 -1.59 -6.66
C LEU A 22 12.67 -2.57 -6.89
N GLN A 23 12.80 -3.49 -7.83
CA GLN A 23 11.82 -4.53 -8.09
C GLN A 23 11.65 -5.43 -6.85
N ASN A 24 12.74 -5.92 -6.28
CA ASN A 24 12.70 -6.77 -5.08
C ASN A 24 12.08 -6.03 -3.90
N LEU A 25 12.45 -4.76 -3.69
CA LEU A 25 11.88 -3.92 -2.64
C LEU A 25 10.39 -3.66 -2.84
N SER A 26 9.92 -3.54 -4.08
CA SER A 26 8.51 -3.31 -4.38
C SER A 26 7.60 -4.45 -3.94
N LEU A 27 8.13 -5.66 -3.84
CA LEU A 27 7.40 -6.85 -3.39
C LEU A 27 7.18 -6.83 -1.86
N LEU A 28 7.99 -6.08 -1.12
CA LEU A 28 7.88 -6.01 0.34
C LEU A 28 6.68 -5.17 0.76
N ASN A 29 5.91 -5.70 1.70
CA ASN A 29 4.83 -4.95 2.36
C ASN A 29 5.36 -4.21 3.60
N SER A 30 6.35 -3.34 3.35
CA SER A 30 7.05 -2.59 4.39
C SER A 30 7.36 -1.18 3.91
N SER A 31 7.55 -0.25 4.83
CA SER A 31 8.14 1.05 4.52
C SER A 31 9.61 0.87 4.14
N ILE A 32 10.06 1.60 3.13
CA ILE A 32 11.42 1.52 2.60
C ILE A 32 12.12 2.84 2.86
N VAL A 33 13.30 2.78 3.45
CA VAL A 33 14.13 3.96 3.74
C VAL A 33 15.49 3.79 3.08
N PHE A 34 15.93 4.79 2.32
CA PHE A 34 17.26 4.79 1.70
C PHE A 34 17.83 6.21 1.53
N PHE A 35 19.14 6.27 1.39
CA PHE A 35 19.85 7.52 1.13
C PHE A 35 20.20 7.65 -0.35
N ILE A 36 20.07 8.86 -0.89
CA ILE A 36 20.38 9.15 -2.28
C ILE A 36 20.95 10.56 -2.43
N SER A 37 21.86 10.74 -3.37
CA SER A 37 22.33 12.08 -3.70
C SER A 37 21.31 12.83 -4.57
N PRO A 38 21.22 14.17 -4.47
CA PRO A 38 20.32 15.00 -5.25
C PRO A 38 20.37 14.77 -6.76
N ASN A 39 21.58 14.58 -7.29
CA ASN A 39 21.76 14.34 -8.73
C ASN A 39 21.22 13.00 -9.23
N LYS A 40 20.95 12.08 -8.31
CA LYS A 40 20.42 10.74 -8.66
C LYS A 40 18.92 10.64 -8.52
N ILE A 41 18.28 11.46 -7.68
CA ILE A 41 16.84 11.32 -7.43
C ILE A 41 16.03 11.51 -8.71
N GLN A 42 16.32 12.53 -9.49
CA GLN A 42 15.63 12.77 -10.76
C GLN A 42 15.76 11.60 -11.75
N LYS A 43 16.92 10.93 -11.75
CA LYS A 43 17.19 9.79 -12.62
C LYS A 43 16.41 8.54 -12.24
N ILE A 44 16.03 8.40 -10.97
CA ILE A 44 15.31 7.21 -10.49
C ILE A 44 13.80 7.42 -10.43
N ILE A 45 13.28 8.66 -10.57
CA ILE A 45 11.84 8.93 -10.57
C ILE A 45 11.06 8.00 -11.50
N PRO A 46 11.46 7.78 -12.76
CA PRO A 46 10.73 6.86 -13.65
C PRO A 46 10.64 5.43 -13.08
N SER A 47 11.73 4.93 -12.50
CA SER A 47 11.76 3.60 -11.87
C SER A 47 10.92 3.57 -10.59
N LEU A 48 10.94 4.64 -9.78
CA LEU A 48 10.06 4.74 -8.60
C LEU A 48 8.59 4.72 -9.00
N LYS A 49 8.18 5.48 -10.02
CA LYS A 49 6.81 5.49 -10.54
C LYS A 49 6.40 4.12 -11.08
N PHE A 50 7.32 3.41 -11.71
CA PHE A 50 7.03 2.07 -12.25
C PHE A 50 6.82 1.02 -11.17
N PHE A 51 7.71 0.97 -10.15
CA PHE A 51 7.69 -0.08 -9.14
C PHE A 51 6.82 0.24 -7.91
N PHE A 52 6.58 1.53 -7.61
CA PHE A 52 5.93 1.98 -6.37
C PHE A 52 4.76 2.96 -6.59
N LYS A 53 4.13 2.93 -7.76
CA LYS A 53 3.11 3.90 -8.21
C LYS A 53 2.02 4.22 -7.17
N ASP A 54 1.61 3.23 -6.38
CA ASP A 54 0.49 3.35 -5.43
C ASP A 54 0.96 3.62 -3.99
N ARG A 55 2.23 4.07 -3.83
CA ARG A 55 2.80 4.39 -2.52
C ARG A 55 3.05 5.88 -2.37
N LYS A 56 3.08 6.31 -1.11
CA LYS A 56 3.49 7.67 -0.74
C LYS A 56 5.00 7.74 -0.55
N ILE A 57 5.54 8.93 -0.76
CA ILE A 57 6.95 9.21 -0.57
C ILE A 57 7.15 10.45 0.29
N VAL A 58 8.16 10.41 1.13
CA VAL A 58 8.70 11.58 1.81
C VAL A 58 10.16 11.71 1.41
N ILE A 59 10.54 12.87 0.90
CA ILE A 59 11.91 13.26 0.63
C ILE A 59 12.35 14.15 1.78
N CYS A 60 13.21 13.63 2.64
CA CYS A 60 13.79 14.36 3.76
C CYS A 60 15.14 14.91 3.31
N ARG A 61 15.26 16.24 3.29
CA ARG A 61 16.49 16.93 2.92
C ARG A 61 17.19 17.45 4.16
N GLU A 62 18.52 17.32 4.22
CA GLU A 62 19.39 17.89 5.26
C GLU A 62 18.85 17.66 6.69
N MET A 63 18.37 16.44 6.98
CA MET A 63 17.80 16.10 8.29
C MET A 63 18.75 16.49 9.42
N THR A 64 18.18 17.09 10.47
CA THR A 64 18.89 17.60 11.67
C THR A 64 19.84 18.77 11.41
N LYS A 65 19.81 19.37 10.22
CA LYS A 65 20.62 20.52 9.85
C LYS A 65 19.77 21.79 9.66
N TYR A 66 20.41 22.93 9.47
CA TYR A 66 19.75 24.25 9.36
C TYR A 66 18.75 24.34 8.19
N TYR A 67 19.00 23.62 7.09
CA TYR A 67 18.15 23.59 5.90
C TYR A 67 17.29 22.33 5.82
N GLU A 68 16.84 21.81 6.97
CA GLU A 68 15.96 20.65 7.00
C GLU A 68 14.64 20.95 6.30
N GLU A 69 14.22 20.02 5.43
CA GLU A 69 12.99 20.13 4.66
C GLU A 69 12.39 18.74 4.44
N PHE A 70 11.03 18.65 4.53
CA PHE A 70 10.28 17.43 4.27
C PHE A 70 9.27 17.64 3.14
N ILE A 71 9.54 17.04 1.98
CA ILE A 71 8.64 17.07 0.83
C ILE A 71 7.84 15.78 0.81
N ARG A 72 6.52 15.90 0.93
CA ARG A 72 5.57 14.77 0.92
C ARG A 72 4.78 14.76 -0.37
N SER A 73 4.68 13.57 -1.00
CA SER A 73 3.96 13.41 -2.27
C SER A 73 3.45 11.98 -2.44
N GLU A 74 2.52 11.80 -3.36
CA GLU A 74 2.31 10.51 -4.01
C GLU A 74 3.46 10.28 -5.00
N ILE A 75 3.90 9.01 -5.16
CA ILE A 75 5.01 8.71 -6.08
C ILE A 75 4.64 9.05 -7.54
N ASN A 76 3.37 8.93 -7.89
CA ASN A 76 2.88 9.31 -9.22
C ASN A 76 3.01 10.79 -9.55
N ASP A 77 3.08 11.65 -8.54
CA ASP A 77 3.13 13.10 -8.70
C ASP A 77 4.55 13.68 -8.61
N LEU A 78 5.58 12.85 -8.47
CA LEU A 78 6.97 13.29 -8.28
C LEU A 78 7.51 14.17 -9.41
N ASP A 79 7.06 13.97 -10.63
CA ASP A 79 7.45 14.77 -11.80
C ASP A 79 6.83 16.18 -11.82
N LYS A 80 5.79 16.41 -11.02
CA LYS A 80 5.16 17.73 -10.84
C LYS A 80 5.91 18.61 -9.84
N LEU A 81 6.85 18.02 -9.07
CA LEU A 81 7.60 18.72 -8.06
C LEU A 81 8.88 19.35 -8.65
N ASP A 82 9.14 20.61 -8.31
CA ASP A 82 10.44 21.25 -8.61
C ASP A 82 11.51 20.74 -7.63
N LEU A 83 12.08 19.58 -7.94
CA LEU A 83 13.08 18.92 -7.10
C LEU A 83 14.50 19.47 -7.39
N LYS A 84 14.69 20.77 -7.24
CA LYS A 84 16.03 21.40 -7.24
C LYS A 84 16.73 21.20 -5.91
N LEU A 85 16.94 19.96 -5.53
CA LEU A 85 17.46 19.58 -4.22
C LEU A 85 18.98 19.69 -4.18
N LYS A 86 19.49 20.12 -3.02
CA LYS A 86 20.91 20.15 -2.68
C LYS A 86 21.08 19.48 -1.31
N GLY A 87 22.29 18.98 -1.04
CA GLY A 87 22.61 18.36 0.25
C GLY A 87 22.30 16.87 0.31
N GLU A 88 22.08 16.34 1.49
CA GLU A 88 21.83 14.92 1.74
C GLU A 88 20.33 14.64 1.70
N LEU A 89 19.94 13.57 1.02
CA LEU A 89 18.55 13.16 0.92
C LEU A 89 18.33 11.78 1.55
N THR A 90 17.36 11.72 2.44
CA THR A 90 16.78 10.47 2.94
C THR A 90 15.39 10.31 2.32
N ILE A 91 15.18 9.20 1.66
CA ILE A 91 13.90 8.87 1.03
C ILE A 91 13.18 7.85 1.89
N VAL A 92 11.91 8.12 2.16
CA VAL A 92 11.01 7.19 2.83
C VAL A 92 9.85 6.90 1.90
N ILE A 93 9.69 5.64 1.49
CA ILE A 93 8.53 5.16 0.73
C ILE A 93 7.62 4.42 1.71
N SER A 94 6.33 4.74 1.70
CA SER A 94 5.36 4.06 2.55
C SER A 94 5.28 2.56 2.25
N GLU A 95 4.80 1.79 3.21
CA GLU A 95 4.35 0.43 2.92
C GLU A 95 3.35 0.42 1.76
N LYS A 96 3.25 -0.71 1.09
CA LYS A 96 2.24 -0.91 0.06
C LYS A 96 0.89 -0.66 0.73
N VAL A 97 0.14 0.31 0.23
CA VAL A 97 -1.28 0.36 0.55
C VAL A 97 -1.81 -0.93 -0.03
N LEU A 98 -1.89 -1.95 0.80
CA LEU A 98 -2.85 -3.02 0.50
C LEU A 98 -4.14 -2.23 0.35
N ASP A 99 -4.66 -2.19 -0.87
CA ASP A 99 -6.02 -1.78 -1.05
C ASP A 99 -6.83 -2.68 -0.12
N ASN A 100 -7.01 -2.20 1.11
CA ASN A 100 -8.08 -2.58 1.99
C ASN A 100 -9.39 -1.94 1.48
N LYS A 101 -9.54 -1.74 0.19
CA LYS A 101 -10.71 -2.14 -0.57
C LYS A 101 -10.73 -3.69 -0.60
N ILE A 102 -10.61 -4.29 0.58
CA ILE A 102 -11.41 -5.43 0.92
C ILE A 102 -12.76 -5.01 0.38
N SER A 103 -13.22 -5.72 -0.60
CA SER A 103 -14.52 -5.52 -1.18
C SER A 103 -15.47 -5.33 0.00
N GLN A 104 -15.85 -4.07 0.27
CA GLN A 104 -16.85 -3.77 1.31
C GLN A 104 -18.19 -4.39 0.87
N SER A 105 -18.17 -5.18 -0.19
CA SER A 105 -19.29 -5.86 -0.78
C SER A 105 -19.05 -7.37 -0.85
N LEU A 106 -20.12 -8.12 -0.63
CA LEU A 106 -20.18 -9.56 -0.78
C LEU A 106 -19.76 -9.98 -2.20
N ASN A 107 -18.67 -10.74 -2.29
CA ASN A 107 -18.27 -11.34 -3.56
C ASN A 107 -19.13 -12.57 -3.90
N GLU A 108 -19.04 -13.07 -5.11
CA GLU A 108 -19.85 -14.21 -5.56
C GLU A 108 -19.57 -15.51 -4.76
N SER A 109 -18.34 -15.69 -4.26
CA SER A 109 -18.00 -16.83 -3.40
C SER A 109 -18.69 -16.71 -2.05
N ASP A 110 -18.68 -15.51 -1.45
CA ASP A 110 -19.37 -15.26 -0.17
C ASP A 110 -20.87 -15.44 -0.30
N LYS A 111 -21.48 -14.95 -1.39
CA LYS A 111 -22.91 -15.15 -1.68
C LYS A 111 -23.30 -16.62 -1.82
N ARG A 112 -22.46 -17.43 -2.49
CA ARG A 112 -22.67 -18.88 -2.60
C ARG A 112 -22.63 -19.57 -1.24
N ILE A 113 -21.64 -19.22 -0.40
CA ILE A 113 -21.53 -19.77 0.95
C ILE A 113 -22.79 -19.41 1.77
N ILE A 114 -23.21 -18.15 1.73
CA ILE A 114 -24.43 -17.70 2.44
C ILE A 114 -25.65 -18.49 1.97
N SER A 115 -25.86 -18.64 0.66
CA SER A 115 -26.98 -19.36 0.09
C SER A 115 -27.04 -20.85 0.53
N GLN A 116 -25.87 -21.50 0.66
CA GLN A 116 -25.78 -22.87 1.15
C GLN A 116 -26.04 -23.02 2.64
N MET A 117 -25.83 -21.96 3.42
CA MET A 117 -25.88 -21.97 4.89
C MET A 117 -27.16 -21.35 5.45
N ILE A 118 -27.88 -20.54 4.68
CA ILE A 118 -29.01 -19.74 5.15
C ILE A 118 -30.13 -20.55 5.84
N ASN A 119 -30.33 -21.79 5.41
CA ASN A 119 -31.35 -22.70 5.97
C ASN A 119 -30.78 -23.70 7.00
N LYS A 120 -29.44 -23.65 7.26
CA LYS A 120 -28.75 -24.60 8.13
C LYS A 120 -28.27 -24.01 9.44
N VAL A 121 -27.93 -22.71 9.43
CA VAL A 121 -27.34 -22.02 10.61
C VAL A 121 -27.96 -20.64 10.77
N SER A 122 -27.79 -20.06 11.94
CA SER A 122 -28.32 -18.73 12.23
C SER A 122 -27.56 -17.62 11.45
N ILE A 123 -28.26 -16.50 11.19
CA ILE A 123 -27.63 -15.35 10.51
C ILE A 123 -26.41 -14.82 11.28
N LYS A 124 -26.42 -14.92 12.61
CA LYS A 124 -25.27 -14.54 13.45
C LYS A 124 -24.04 -15.41 13.18
N GLU A 125 -24.23 -16.71 13.00
CA GLU A 125 -23.16 -17.63 12.65
C GLU A 125 -22.63 -17.40 11.25
N ILE A 126 -23.51 -17.14 10.28
CA ILE A 126 -23.11 -16.76 8.92
C ILE A 126 -22.24 -15.50 8.95
N ILE A 127 -22.67 -14.45 9.66
CA ILE A 127 -21.91 -13.22 9.80
C ILE A 127 -20.54 -13.49 10.42
N SER A 128 -20.47 -14.33 11.45
CA SER A 128 -19.22 -14.68 12.12
C SER A 128 -18.26 -15.43 11.19
N LEU A 129 -18.75 -16.32 10.37
CA LEU A 129 -17.96 -17.10 9.41
C LEU A 129 -17.42 -16.24 8.28
N ILE A 130 -18.27 -15.43 7.67
CA ILE A 130 -17.87 -14.54 6.56
C ILE A 130 -16.91 -13.46 7.04
N ASN A 131 -17.11 -12.87 8.23
CA ASN A 131 -16.22 -11.86 8.78
C ASN A 131 -14.88 -12.39 9.29
N ARG A 132 -14.69 -13.68 9.48
CA ARG A 132 -13.38 -14.23 9.88
C ARG A 132 -12.28 -13.92 8.88
N ASN A 133 -12.61 -13.94 7.61
CA ASN A 133 -11.62 -13.76 6.53
C ASN A 133 -11.79 -12.41 5.78
N ASN A 134 -12.97 -11.79 5.86
CA ASN A 134 -13.31 -10.59 5.12
C ASN A 134 -13.88 -9.53 6.07
N LYS A 135 -13.42 -8.27 5.97
CA LYS A 135 -13.96 -7.15 6.79
C LYS A 135 -15.21 -6.55 6.12
N ILE A 136 -16.14 -7.38 5.69
CA ILE A 136 -17.41 -6.94 5.09
C ILE A 136 -18.29 -6.36 6.20
N PRO A 137 -19.01 -5.23 5.99
CA PRO A 137 -19.93 -4.69 6.97
C PRO A 137 -20.98 -5.73 7.37
N LYS A 138 -21.14 -5.95 8.67
CA LYS A 138 -22.13 -6.93 9.19
C LYS A 138 -23.53 -6.69 8.67
N LYS A 139 -23.88 -5.41 8.47
CA LYS A 139 -25.16 -4.99 7.91
C LYS A 139 -25.38 -5.55 6.50
N GLU A 140 -24.38 -5.50 5.65
CA GLU A 140 -24.49 -5.98 4.27
C GLU A 140 -24.71 -7.51 4.20
N ILE A 141 -24.00 -8.27 5.05
CA ILE A 141 -24.21 -9.72 5.15
C ILE A 141 -25.61 -10.00 5.67
N TYR A 142 -26.05 -9.24 6.65
CA TYR A 142 -27.38 -9.38 7.25
C TYR A 142 -28.49 -9.09 6.24
N ASP A 143 -28.40 -7.96 5.53
CA ASP A 143 -29.38 -7.55 4.52
C ASP A 143 -29.47 -8.58 3.38
N TYR A 144 -28.35 -9.13 2.94
CA TYR A 144 -28.32 -10.20 1.95
C TYR A 144 -28.96 -11.50 2.45
N CYS A 145 -28.71 -11.88 3.71
CA CYS A 145 -29.38 -13.05 4.33
C CYS A 145 -30.90 -12.87 4.41
N LEU A 146 -31.35 -11.65 4.77
CA LEU A 146 -32.80 -11.35 4.81
C LEU A 146 -33.44 -11.42 3.42
N LYS A 147 -32.74 -10.87 2.41
CA LYS A 147 -33.21 -10.95 1.02
C LYS A 147 -33.43 -12.39 0.59
N LEU A 148 -32.47 -13.28 0.81
CA LEU A 148 -32.57 -14.70 0.48
C LEU A 148 -33.69 -15.42 1.25
N LYS A 149 -33.97 -15.05 2.51
CA LYS A 149 -35.07 -15.63 3.29
C LYS A 149 -36.46 -15.18 2.84
N ASN A 150 -36.56 -13.98 2.24
CA ASN A 150 -37.81 -13.43 1.75
C ASN A 150 -38.11 -13.85 0.29
N GLU A 151 -37.15 -14.42 -0.43
CA GLU A 151 -37.27 -14.95 -1.80
C GLU A 151 -37.62 -16.44 -1.81
N VAL A 152 -37.74 -17.10 -0.65
CA VAL A 152 -38.17 -18.48 -0.42
C VAL A 152 -39.58 -18.46 0.19
#